data_7f965093231ba24ecaac994e2a98bb89
#
_entry.id   7f965093231ba24ecaac994e2a98bb89
#
_cell.length_a   1.000
_cell.length_b   1.000
_cell.length_c   1.000
_cell.angle_alpha   90.00
_cell.angle_beta   90.00
_cell.angle_gamma   90.00
#
_symmetry.space_group_name_H-M   'P 1'
#
loop_
_entity.id
_entity.type
_entity.pdbx_description
1 polymer ?
#
loop_
_entity_poly.entity_id
_entity_poly.type
_entity_poly.pdbx_seq_one_letter_code
_entity_poly.pdbx_strand_id
1 'polypeptide(L)'
;SLTYTGSKVPSVDNINLTIKKGETIGIIGGTGSGKSTLISLIPRFYDATKGEVLIDGVDIKKYDEDTLRKTVAVVQQRAALFSGTIADNLHMAKADATLEEMRRAADTAQATEFIDRLEKGFDTFVSQGGNNLSGGQKQRITIARALIKNSPILILDDSASALDYATDANLRRAIKENTDSQTVIIVSQRVNSVKDADRIAVMDDGEIVGIGTHKELVDTCDIYREICYSQEQLD
;
A
#
# COMPACT_ATOMS: atom_id res chain seq x y z
N SER A 1 18.61 -8.27 -0.23
CA SER A 1 18.17 -9.43 0.58
C SER A 1 17.89 -9.01 2.02
N LEU A 2 16.97 -9.69 2.70
CA LEU A 2 16.71 -9.55 4.13
C LEU A 2 16.58 -10.91 4.80
N THR A 3 17.38 -11.12 5.84
CA THR A 3 17.27 -12.27 6.76
C THR A 3 16.91 -11.74 8.13
N TYR A 4 15.77 -12.16 8.69
CA TYR A 4 15.37 -11.73 10.04
C TYR A 4 16.30 -12.31 11.10
N THR A 5 16.47 -11.57 12.18
CA THR A 5 17.27 -12.02 13.34
C THR A 5 16.76 -13.38 13.84
N GLY A 6 17.67 -14.34 13.94
CA GLY A 6 17.34 -15.72 14.37
C GLY A 6 16.94 -16.66 13.24
N SER A 7 16.72 -16.17 12.01
CA SER A 7 16.53 -17.01 10.82
C SER A 7 17.88 -17.37 10.18
N LYS A 8 17.95 -18.55 9.58
CA LYS A 8 19.10 -18.97 8.72
C LYS A 8 18.84 -18.77 7.25
N VAL A 9 17.58 -18.56 6.87
CA VAL A 9 17.13 -18.43 5.49
C VAL A 9 16.64 -17.00 5.27
N PRO A 10 17.00 -16.33 4.18
CA PRO A 10 16.47 -15.02 3.85
C PRO A 10 14.96 -15.09 3.59
N SER A 11 14.23 -14.08 4.05
CA SER A 11 12.79 -13.94 3.75
C SER A 11 12.55 -13.26 2.42
N VAL A 12 13.53 -12.49 1.93
CA VAL A 12 13.66 -12.02 0.54
C VAL A 12 15.12 -12.09 0.14
N ASP A 13 15.39 -12.63 -1.03
CA ASP A 13 16.73 -12.82 -1.54
C ASP A 13 16.90 -12.31 -2.97
N ASN A 14 18.07 -11.78 -3.25
CA ASN A 14 18.50 -11.32 -4.59
C ASN A 14 17.46 -10.45 -5.33
N ILE A 15 16.73 -9.61 -4.61
CA ILE A 15 15.76 -8.71 -5.23
C ILE A 15 16.49 -7.60 -5.99
N ASN A 16 16.20 -7.51 -7.29
CA ASN A 16 16.66 -6.45 -8.18
C ASN A 16 15.44 -5.82 -8.84
N LEU A 17 14.99 -4.70 -8.31
CA LEU A 17 13.79 -4.00 -8.77
C LEU A 17 14.06 -2.50 -8.83
N THR A 18 13.80 -1.89 -9.96
CA THR A 18 13.82 -0.44 -10.14
C THR A 18 12.42 0.03 -10.45
N ILE A 19 11.92 0.98 -9.66
CA ILE A 19 10.61 1.62 -9.82
C ILE A 19 10.85 3.06 -10.26
N LYS A 20 10.21 3.48 -11.34
CA LYS A 20 10.35 4.84 -11.86
C LYS A 20 9.46 5.81 -11.06
N LYS A 21 9.89 7.06 -10.97
CA LYS A 21 9.07 8.11 -10.36
C LYS A 21 7.73 8.24 -11.11
N GLY A 22 6.65 8.27 -10.36
CA GLY A 22 5.29 8.36 -10.90
C GLY A 22 4.74 7.03 -11.44
N GLU A 23 5.49 5.94 -11.32
CA GLU A 23 5.06 4.61 -11.74
C GLU A 23 4.13 3.99 -10.70
N THR A 24 3.09 3.30 -11.15
CA THR A 24 2.31 2.38 -10.33
C THR A 24 2.81 0.96 -10.56
N ILE A 25 3.34 0.31 -9.53
CA ILE A 25 3.77 -1.08 -9.59
C ILE A 25 2.91 -1.95 -8.68
N GLY A 26 2.46 -3.08 -9.22
CA GLY A 26 1.84 -4.16 -8.47
C GLY A 26 2.88 -5.15 -7.95
N ILE A 27 2.73 -5.65 -6.73
CA ILE A 27 3.52 -6.77 -6.19
C ILE A 27 2.53 -7.86 -5.83
N ILE A 28 2.62 -9.01 -6.50
CA ILE A 28 1.72 -10.14 -6.32
C ILE A 28 2.49 -11.42 -6.00
N GLY A 29 1.84 -12.35 -5.32
CA GLY A 29 2.39 -13.66 -4.97
C GLY A 29 1.58 -14.31 -3.87
N GLY A 30 1.81 -15.58 -3.60
CA GLY A 30 1.14 -16.34 -2.55
C GLY A 30 1.40 -15.81 -1.13
N THR A 31 0.68 -16.34 -0.16
CA THR A 31 0.96 -16.07 1.25
C THR A 31 2.36 -16.57 1.59
N GLY A 32 3.16 -15.74 2.26
CA GLY A 32 4.53 -16.10 2.63
C GLY A 32 5.58 -15.86 1.55
N SER A 33 5.23 -15.41 0.34
CA SER A 33 6.19 -15.15 -0.74
C SER A 33 7.14 -13.97 -0.51
N GLY A 34 7.07 -13.27 0.64
CA GLY A 34 8.00 -12.20 1.00
C GLY A 34 7.54 -10.78 0.64
N LYS A 35 6.33 -10.57 0.12
CA LYS A 35 5.83 -9.24 -0.32
C LYS A 35 5.92 -8.18 0.76
N SER A 36 5.30 -8.42 1.92
CA SER A 36 5.31 -7.45 3.04
C SER A 36 6.70 -7.24 3.60
N THR A 37 7.56 -8.27 3.57
CA THR A 37 8.98 -8.16 3.92
C THR A 37 9.71 -7.23 2.95
N LEU A 38 9.50 -7.40 1.64
CA LEU A 38 10.12 -6.56 0.62
C LEU A 38 9.76 -5.08 0.81
N ILE A 39 8.47 -4.77 0.93
CA ILE A 39 8.02 -3.38 1.05
C ILE A 39 8.40 -2.74 2.39
N SER A 40 8.65 -3.53 3.44
CA SER A 40 9.08 -3.04 4.75
C SER A 40 10.50 -2.44 4.73
N LEU A 41 11.30 -2.78 3.72
CA LEU A 41 12.63 -2.23 3.50
C LEU A 41 12.58 -0.78 3.01
N ILE A 42 11.54 -0.37 2.27
CA ILE A 42 11.46 0.96 1.65
C ILE A 42 11.31 2.07 2.70
N PRO A 43 10.38 1.99 3.68
CA PRO A 43 10.30 2.94 4.80
C PRO A 43 11.35 2.68 5.88
N ARG A 44 12.25 1.72 5.66
CA ARG A 44 13.28 1.31 6.59
C ARG A 44 12.73 0.81 7.94
N PHE A 45 11.64 0.03 7.91
CA PHE A 45 11.21 -0.72 9.10
C PHE A 45 12.21 -1.82 9.46
N TYR A 46 12.94 -2.30 8.45
CA TYR A 46 14.10 -3.20 8.56
C TYR A 46 15.19 -2.72 7.62
N ASP A 47 16.44 -2.92 8.01
CA ASP A 47 17.59 -2.72 7.14
C ASP A 47 17.86 -3.97 6.29
N ALA A 48 18.17 -3.77 5.01
CA ALA A 48 18.65 -4.87 4.17
C ALA A 48 19.92 -5.50 4.77
N THR A 49 19.95 -6.84 4.85
CA THR A 49 21.13 -7.59 5.33
C THR A 49 22.21 -7.71 4.26
N LYS A 50 21.82 -7.66 2.97
CA LYS A 50 22.73 -7.58 1.81
C LYS A 50 22.11 -6.64 0.77
N GLY A 51 22.98 -5.93 0.04
CA GLY A 51 22.56 -4.95 -0.93
C GLY A 51 22.10 -3.64 -0.28
N GLU A 52 21.42 -2.83 -1.04
CA GLU A 52 20.99 -1.48 -0.66
C GLU A 52 19.58 -1.19 -1.16
N VAL A 53 18.92 -0.21 -0.55
CA VAL A 53 17.65 0.35 -1.02
C VAL A 53 17.89 1.83 -1.28
N LEU A 54 17.60 2.27 -2.50
CA LEU A 54 17.84 3.63 -2.95
C LEU A 54 16.51 4.35 -3.21
N ILE A 55 16.42 5.60 -2.79
CA ILE A 55 15.38 6.55 -3.22
C ILE A 55 16.10 7.71 -3.89
N ASP A 56 15.74 8.00 -5.15
CA ASP A 56 16.40 9.01 -5.98
C ASP A 56 17.94 8.87 -6.02
N GLY A 57 18.43 7.62 -6.07
CA GLY A 57 19.85 7.29 -6.10
C GLY A 57 20.59 7.41 -4.79
N VAL A 58 19.90 7.75 -3.70
CA VAL A 58 20.49 7.88 -2.35
C VAL A 58 20.06 6.69 -1.49
N ASP A 59 21.03 6.02 -0.84
CA ASP A 59 20.74 4.93 0.10
C ASP A 59 19.88 5.45 1.25
N ILE A 60 18.76 4.75 1.52
CA ILE A 60 17.83 5.11 2.60
C ILE A 60 18.50 5.20 3.98
N LYS A 61 19.62 4.51 4.19
CA LYS A 61 20.41 4.60 5.42
C LYS A 61 21.04 5.98 5.64
N LYS A 62 21.14 6.80 4.57
CA LYS A 62 21.67 8.18 4.62
C LYS A 62 20.60 9.22 4.85
N TYR A 63 19.31 8.85 4.72
CA TYR A 63 18.20 9.73 5.06
C TYR A 63 18.09 9.88 6.57
N ASP A 64 17.80 11.09 7.03
CA ASP A 64 17.27 11.26 8.38
C ASP A 64 15.85 10.67 8.46
N GLU A 65 15.47 10.23 9.65
CA GLU A 65 14.22 9.50 9.86
C GLU A 65 12.98 10.32 9.49
N ASP A 66 12.99 11.63 9.78
CA ASP A 66 11.86 12.51 9.50
C ASP A 66 11.68 12.72 7.99
N THR A 67 12.77 12.90 7.25
CA THR A 67 12.74 13.02 5.79
C THR A 67 12.25 11.72 5.16
N LEU A 68 12.75 10.56 5.60
CA LEU A 68 12.30 9.28 5.07
C LEU A 68 10.80 9.05 5.36
N ARG A 69 10.36 9.36 6.57
CA ARG A 69 8.94 9.28 6.94
C ARG A 69 8.06 10.21 6.11
N LYS A 70 8.53 11.41 5.76
CA LYS A 70 7.79 12.32 4.86
C LYS A 70 7.77 11.81 3.42
N THR A 71 8.82 11.12 2.98
CA THR A 71 8.96 10.61 1.62
C THR A 71 8.08 9.40 1.34
N VAL A 72 7.88 8.53 2.34
CA VAL A 72 7.15 7.27 2.18
C VAL A 72 5.92 7.24 3.09
N ALA A 73 4.75 7.07 2.50
CA ALA A 73 3.50 6.75 3.20
C ALA A 73 3.18 5.27 3.05
N VAL A 74 2.81 4.61 4.14
CA VAL A 74 2.46 3.18 4.13
C VAL A 74 1.08 2.98 4.70
N VAL A 75 0.22 2.29 3.96
CA VAL A 75 -1.03 1.72 4.44
C VAL A 75 -0.81 0.23 4.68
N GLN A 76 -0.83 -0.17 5.93
CA GLN A 76 -0.63 -1.56 6.32
C GLN A 76 -1.91 -2.39 6.10
N GLN A 77 -1.75 -3.70 5.94
CA GLN A 77 -2.83 -4.67 5.81
C GLN A 77 -3.87 -4.54 6.94
N ARG A 78 -3.43 -4.36 8.17
CA ARG A 78 -4.32 -4.15 9.31
C ARG A 78 -4.52 -2.66 9.56
N ALA A 79 -5.75 -2.21 9.39
CA ALA A 79 -6.12 -0.84 9.73
C ALA A 79 -5.93 -0.56 11.22
N ALA A 80 -5.10 0.42 11.54
CA ALA A 80 -4.87 0.90 12.90
C ALA A 80 -5.39 2.33 13.04
N LEU A 81 -6.46 2.49 13.82
CA LEU A 81 -7.00 3.80 14.19
C LEU A 81 -6.78 4.05 15.68
N PHE A 82 -6.57 5.32 16.00
CA PHE A 82 -6.38 5.78 17.35
C PHE A 82 -7.67 6.36 17.93
N SER A 83 -7.81 6.30 19.25
CA SER A 83 -8.92 6.94 19.95
C SER A 83 -8.87 8.44 19.74
N GLY A 84 -10.01 9.04 19.39
CA GLY A 84 -10.15 10.45 19.02
C GLY A 84 -11.19 10.59 17.92
N THR A 85 -11.24 11.72 17.23
CA THR A 85 -12.14 11.90 16.09
C THR A 85 -11.56 11.33 14.80
N ILE A 86 -12.37 11.24 13.74
CA ILE A 86 -11.84 10.94 12.39
C ILE A 86 -10.85 12.03 12.00
N ALA A 87 -11.15 13.32 12.26
CA ALA A 87 -10.24 14.43 12.01
C ALA A 87 -8.92 14.27 12.77
N ASP A 88 -8.93 13.87 14.05
CA ASP A 88 -7.72 13.63 14.83
C ASP A 88 -6.84 12.56 14.18
N ASN A 89 -7.44 11.48 13.68
CA ASN A 89 -6.72 10.43 12.98
C ASN A 89 -6.05 10.93 11.69
N LEU A 90 -6.66 11.86 10.97
CA LEU A 90 -6.06 12.49 9.78
C LEU A 90 -4.96 13.49 10.17
N HIS A 91 -5.17 14.30 11.21
CA HIS A 91 -4.20 15.25 11.74
C HIS A 91 -2.91 14.58 12.22
N MET A 92 -2.93 13.32 12.61
CA MET A 92 -1.71 12.57 12.93
C MET A 92 -0.73 12.48 11.76
N ALA A 93 -1.23 12.48 10.52
CA ALA A 93 -0.40 12.45 9.33
C ALA A 93 -0.03 13.86 8.83
N LYS A 94 -0.92 14.84 9.04
CA LYS A 94 -0.74 16.25 8.69
C LYS A 94 -1.46 17.11 9.72
N ALA A 95 -0.69 17.64 10.69
CA ALA A 95 -1.23 18.34 11.85
C ALA A 95 -2.01 19.65 11.50
N ASP A 96 -1.65 20.29 10.39
CA ASP A 96 -2.25 21.52 9.86
C ASP A 96 -3.25 21.27 8.72
N ALA A 97 -3.73 20.02 8.57
CA ALA A 97 -4.67 19.66 7.52
C ALA A 97 -5.97 20.46 7.64
N THR A 98 -6.35 21.10 6.55
CA THR A 98 -7.64 21.81 6.45
C THR A 98 -8.77 20.81 6.23
N LEU A 99 -10.02 21.24 6.50
CA LEU A 99 -11.21 20.41 6.22
C LEU A 99 -11.29 20.06 4.73
N GLU A 100 -10.90 20.95 3.84
CA GLU A 100 -10.87 20.69 2.40
C GLU A 100 -9.87 19.59 2.03
N GLU A 101 -8.67 19.61 2.62
CA GLU A 101 -7.68 18.56 2.42
C GLU A 101 -8.14 17.21 3.00
N MET A 102 -8.78 17.23 4.16
CA MET A 102 -9.39 16.03 4.76
C MET A 102 -10.48 15.45 3.85
N ARG A 103 -11.37 16.30 3.31
CA ARG A 103 -12.39 15.85 2.34
C ARG A 103 -11.77 15.26 1.09
N ARG A 104 -10.82 15.93 0.48
CA ARG A 104 -10.12 15.44 -0.73
C ARG A 104 -9.49 14.07 -0.49
N ALA A 105 -8.79 13.90 0.64
CA ALA A 105 -8.20 12.62 1.01
C ALA A 105 -9.26 11.54 1.25
N ALA A 106 -10.37 11.89 1.89
CA ALA A 106 -11.50 11.01 2.14
C ALA A 106 -12.24 10.61 0.83
N ASP A 107 -12.41 11.55 -0.11
CA ASP A 107 -13.00 11.29 -1.43
C ASP A 107 -12.14 10.28 -2.20
N THR A 108 -10.84 10.51 -2.28
CA THR A 108 -9.91 9.59 -2.94
C THR A 108 -9.92 8.21 -2.26
N ALA A 109 -9.99 8.17 -0.92
CA ALA A 109 -10.08 6.93 -0.14
C ALA A 109 -11.47 6.27 -0.16
N GLN A 110 -12.44 6.81 -0.90
CA GLN A 110 -13.83 6.34 -0.95
C GLN A 110 -14.52 6.37 0.44
N ALA A 111 -14.13 7.32 1.30
CA ALA A 111 -14.60 7.41 2.67
C ALA A 111 -15.70 8.45 2.88
N THR A 112 -15.82 9.45 2.02
CA THR A 112 -16.73 10.59 2.20
C THR A 112 -18.17 10.17 2.36
N GLU A 113 -18.65 9.22 1.54
CA GLU A 113 -20.03 8.79 1.59
C GLU A 113 -20.46 8.29 2.98
N PHE A 114 -19.63 7.47 3.62
CA PHE A 114 -19.97 6.99 4.97
C PHE A 114 -19.72 8.05 6.04
N ILE A 115 -18.68 8.90 5.89
CA ILE A 115 -18.40 9.98 6.86
C ILE A 115 -19.55 10.98 6.87
N ASP A 116 -20.09 11.37 5.73
CA ASP A 116 -21.20 12.32 5.61
C ASP A 116 -22.53 11.75 6.17
N ARG A 117 -22.67 10.43 6.26
CA ARG A 117 -23.82 9.77 6.92
C ARG A 117 -23.70 9.74 8.44
N LEU A 118 -22.51 10.00 9.00
CA LEU A 118 -22.33 10.07 10.44
C LEU A 118 -22.83 11.43 10.95
N GLU A 119 -23.53 11.43 12.09
CA GLU A 119 -24.13 12.64 12.67
C GLU A 119 -23.13 13.80 12.84
N LYS A 120 -21.89 13.47 13.18
CA LYS A 120 -20.81 14.44 13.43
C LYS A 120 -19.76 14.51 12.31
N GLY A 121 -19.96 13.80 11.17
CA GLY A 121 -19.01 13.79 10.08
C GLY A 121 -17.58 13.47 10.54
N PHE A 122 -16.60 14.34 10.21
CA PHE A 122 -15.21 14.20 10.64
C PHE A 122 -14.98 14.31 12.15
N ASP A 123 -15.90 14.94 12.89
CA ASP A 123 -15.84 15.03 14.36
C ASP A 123 -16.42 13.80 15.06
N THR A 124 -16.80 12.77 14.29
CA THR A 124 -17.25 11.50 14.84
C THR A 124 -16.14 10.82 15.61
N PHE A 125 -16.43 10.43 16.86
CA PHE A 125 -15.48 9.74 17.72
C PHE A 125 -15.19 8.33 17.22
N VAL A 126 -13.91 8.01 17.16
CA VAL A 126 -13.35 6.69 16.88
C VAL A 126 -12.85 6.09 18.18
N SER A 127 -13.40 4.95 18.57
CA SER A 127 -12.94 4.24 19.77
C SER A 127 -11.55 3.62 19.53
N GLN A 128 -10.89 3.20 20.59
CA GLN A 128 -9.58 2.53 20.50
C GLN A 128 -9.61 1.37 19.49
N GLY A 129 -8.71 1.39 18.52
CA GLY A 129 -8.68 0.42 17.42
C GLY A 129 -9.87 0.51 16.45
N GLY A 130 -10.69 1.57 16.53
CA GLY A 130 -11.83 1.77 15.64
C GLY A 130 -12.95 0.75 15.83
N ASN A 131 -13.15 0.20 17.04
CA ASN A 131 -14.10 -0.90 17.28
C ASN A 131 -15.57 -0.54 17.01
N ASN A 132 -15.88 0.74 16.89
CA ASN A 132 -17.19 1.25 16.50
C ASN A 132 -17.37 1.44 14.97
N LEU A 133 -16.40 1.05 14.19
CA LEU A 133 -16.42 1.13 12.73
C LEU A 133 -16.26 -0.27 12.10
N SER A 134 -16.84 -0.45 10.91
CA SER A 134 -16.62 -1.66 10.13
C SER A 134 -15.16 -1.77 9.65
N GLY A 135 -14.71 -2.97 9.27
CA GLY A 135 -13.36 -3.18 8.74
C GLY A 135 -13.05 -2.31 7.51
N GLY A 136 -14.00 -2.23 6.57
CA GLY A 136 -13.87 -1.39 5.38
C GLY A 136 -13.86 0.12 5.70
N GLN A 137 -14.62 0.58 6.69
CA GLN A 137 -14.58 1.98 7.14
C GLN A 137 -13.23 2.32 7.77
N LYS A 138 -12.72 1.46 8.67
CA LYS A 138 -11.38 1.61 9.27
C LYS A 138 -10.30 1.71 8.19
N GLN A 139 -10.36 0.81 7.22
CA GLN A 139 -9.37 0.75 6.14
C GLN A 139 -9.39 2.03 5.30
N ARG A 140 -10.57 2.52 4.92
CA ARG A 140 -10.70 3.76 4.14
C ARG A 140 -10.20 4.99 4.89
N ILE A 141 -10.45 5.10 6.21
CA ILE A 141 -9.87 6.18 7.03
C ILE A 141 -8.33 6.06 7.09
N THR A 142 -7.81 4.85 7.22
CA THR A 142 -6.36 4.62 7.23
C THR A 142 -5.71 5.00 5.89
N ILE A 143 -6.39 4.71 4.77
CA ILE A 143 -5.97 5.12 3.44
C ILE A 143 -6.03 6.66 3.31
N ALA A 144 -7.13 7.30 3.73
CA ALA A 144 -7.26 8.76 3.73
C ALA A 144 -6.13 9.43 4.53
N ARG A 145 -5.76 8.85 5.69
CA ARG A 145 -4.64 9.31 6.52
C ARG A 145 -3.29 9.21 5.79
N ALA A 146 -3.06 8.18 4.98
CA ALA A 146 -1.85 8.08 4.18
C ALA A 146 -1.86 9.07 3.00
N LEU A 147 -3.00 9.25 2.34
CA LEU A 147 -3.16 10.16 1.20
C LEU A 147 -2.99 11.63 1.60
N ILE A 148 -3.56 12.07 2.74
CA ILE A 148 -3.48 13.47 3.19
C ILE A 148 -2.03 13.92 3.43
N LYS A 149 -1.14 12.98 3.70
CA LYS A 149 0.29 13.22 3.87
C LYS A 149 0.96 13.67 2.59
N ASN A 150 0.42 13.32 1.43
CA ASN A 150 0.92 13.65 0.10
C ASN A 150 2.40 13.29 -0.10
N SER A 151 2.81 12.12 0.37
CA SER A 151 4.18 11.63 0.25
C SER A 151 4.53 11.27 -1.21
N PRO A 152 5.78 11.47 -1.67
CA PRO A 152 6.22 11.05 -3.01
C PRO A 152 6.02 9.58 -3.33
N ILE A 153 6.07 8.71 -2.30
CA ILE A 153 5.88 7.26 -2.44
C ILE A 153 4.72 6.83 -1.55
N LEU A 154 3.74 6.14 -2.13
CA LEU A 154 2.61 5.53 -1.43
C LEU A 154 2.69 4.02 -1.54
N ILE A 155 2.69 3.33 -0.42
CA ILE A 155 2.66 1.87 -0.35
C ILE A 155 1.31 1.43 0.22
N LEU A 156 0.62 0.55 -0.51
CA LEU A 156 -0.65 -0.05 -0.14
C LEU A 156 -0.41 -1.56 0.08
N ASP A 157 -0.18 -1.96 1.33
CA ASP A 157 0.09 -3.37 1.68
C ASP A 157 -1.21 -4.10 1.95
N ASP A 158 -1.70 -4.84 0.96
CA ASP A 158 -2.96 -5.62 0.98
C ASP A 158 -4.14 -4.85 1.58
N SER A 159 -4.10 -3.53 1.39
CA SER A 159 -5.01 -2.56 2.02
C SER A 159 -6.45 -2.64 1.51
N ALA A 160 -6.66 -3.34 0.40
CA ALA A 160 -7.97 -3.56 -0.19
C ALA A 160 -8.64 -4.86 0.27
N SER A 161 -7.97 -5.70 1.07
CA SER A 161 -8.50 -7.00 1.50
C SER A 161 -9.79 -6.90 2.31
N ALA A 162 -10.00 -5.79 3.02
CA ALA A 162 -11.23 -5.49 3.77
C ALA A 162 -12.30 -4.75 2.96
N LEU A 163 -12.03 -4.43 1.68
CA LEU A 163 -12.95 -3.72 0.79
C LEU A 163 -13.64 -4.71 -0.16
N ASP A 164 -14.87 -4.37 -0.54
CA ASP A 164 -15.54 -5.03 -1.66
C ASP A 164 -14.88 -4.64 -2.99
N TYR A 165 -15.12 -5.43 -4.04
CA TYR A 165 -14.48 -5.25 -5.35
C TYR A 165 -14.76 -3.89 -5.99
N ALA A 166 -15.98 -3.37 -5.84
CA ALA A 166 -16.37 -2.10 -6.43
C ALA A 166 -15.65 -0.93 -5.73
N THR A 167 -15.61 -0.94 -4.42
CA THR A 167 -14.90 0.06 -3.61
C THR A 167 -13.39 0.01 -3.90
N ASP A 168 -12.77 -1.16 -3.99
CA ASP A 168 -11.36 -1.31 -4.36
C ASP A 168 -11.08 -0.75 -5.76
N ALA A 169 -11.89 -1.09 -6.75
CA ALA A 169 -11.71 -0.57 -8.11
C ALA A 169 -11.84 0.96 -8.18
N ASN A 170 -12.82 1.54 -7.48
CA ASN A 170 -13.02 2.99 -7.43
C ASN A 170 -11.86 3.68 -6.70
N LEU A 171 -11.38 3.11 -5.60
CA LEU A 171 -10.22 3.60 -4.86
C LEU A 171 -8.98 3.67 -5.76
N ARG A 172 -8.67 2.59 -6.49
CA ARG A 172 -7.49 2.56 -7.38
C ARG A 172 -7.60 3.57 -8.51
N ARG A 173 -8.79 3.72 -9.09
CA ARG A 173 -9.05 4.75 -10.09
C ARG A 173 -8.84 6.14 -9.51
N ALA A 174 -9.43 6.43 -8.34
CA ALA A 174 -9.30 7.71 -7.68
C ALA A 174 -7.85 8.04 -7.29
N ILE A 175 -7.08 7.04 -6.84
CA ILE A 175 -5.63 7.21 -6.58
C ILE A 175 -4.93 7.59 -7.88
N LYS A 176 -5.14 6.85 -8.97
CA LYS A 176 -4.51 7.13 -10.26
C LYS A 176 -4.84 8.54 -10.80
N GLU A 177 -6.08 8.99 -10.64
CA GLU A 177 -6.54 10.30 -11.11
C GLU A 177 -6.05 11.48 -10.25
N ASN A 178 -5.80 11.24 -8.95
CA ASN A 178 -5.45 12.30 -8.00
C ASN A 178 -3.97 12.33 -7.57
N THR A 179 -3.14 11.46 -8.14
CA THR A 179 -1.74 11.30 -7.71
C THR A 179 -0.74 11.32 -8.89
N ASP A 180 -0.92 12.26 -9.84
CA ASP A 180 -0.17 12.35 -11.11
C ASP A 180 1.37 12.27 -11.03
N SER A 181 1.97 12.48 -9.87
CA SER A 181 3.43 12.41 -9.68
C SER A 181 3.88 11.46 -8.59
N GLN A 182 2.92 10.81 -7.91
CA GLN A 182 3.21 9.90 -6.80
C GLN A 182 3.58 8.52 -7.34
N THR A 183 4.65 7.94 -6.82
CA THR A 183 4.98 6.54 -7.07
C THR A 183 4.10 5.67 -6.17
N VAL A 184 3.36 4.75 -6.75
CA VAL A 184 2.41 3.91 -6.01
C VAL A 184 2.85 2.45 -6.07
N ILE A 185 2.96 1.81 -4.91
CA ILE A 185 3.28 0.39 -4.77
C ILE A 185 2.06 -0.32 -4.18
N ILE A 186 1.43 -1.17 -4.98
CA ILE A 186 0.24 -1.94 -4.58
C ILE A 186 0.65 -3.38 -4.32
N VAL A 187 0.56 -3.81 -3.08
CA VAL A 187 0.77 -5.21 -2.72
C VAL A 187 -0.57 -5.88 -2.54
N SER A 188 -0.78 -6.99 -3.23
CA SER A 188 -2.02 -7.74 -3.13
C SER A 188 -1.83 -9.21 -3.48
N GLN A 189 -2.72 -10.06 -2.98
CA GLN A 189 -2.88 -11.44 -3.45
C GLN A 189 -3.90 -11.52 -4.60
N ARG A 190 -4.68 -10.43 -4.83
CA ARG A 190 -5.75 -10.39 -5.84
C ARG A 190 -5.20 -9.84 -7.16
N VAL A 191 -5.34 -10.58 -8.24
CA VAL A 191 -4.97 -10.14 -9.60
C VAL A 191 -5.67 -8.85 -9.97
N ASN A 192 -6.97 -8.75 -9.67
CA ASN A 192 -7.77 -7.56 -9.97
C ASN A 192 -7.24 -6.27 -9.32
N SER A 193 -6.52 -6.37 -8.21
CA SER A 193 -5.93 -5.20 -7.55
C SER A 193 -4.66 -4.68 -8.21
N VAL A 194 -3.97 -5.51 -9.00
CA VAL A 194 -2.65 -5.16 -9.58
C VAL A 194 -2.63 -5.19 -11.12
N LYS A 195 -3.63 -5.80 -11.79
CA LYS A 195 -3.61 -6.01 -13.25
C LYS A 195 -3.51 -4.72 -14.09
N ASP A 196 -4.00 -3.61 -13.54
CA ASP A 196 -3.99 -2.29 -14.22
C ASP A 196 -2.78 -1.43 -13.82
N ALA A 197 -1.82 -1.98 -13.06
CA ALA A 197 -0.55 -1.32 -12.76
C ALA A 197 0.33 -1.23 -14.02
N ASP A 198 1.22 -0.25 -14.06
CA ASP A 198 2.15 -0.07 -15.19
C ASP A 198 3.05 -1.28 -15.35
N ARG A 199 3.48 -1.87 -14.24
CA ARG A 199 4.16 -3.18 -14.16
C ARG A 199 3.74 -3.94 -12.92
N ILE A 200 3.93 -5.24 -12.98
CA ILE A 200 3.68 -6.18 -11.89
C ILE A 200 4.97 -6.95 -11.63
N ALA A 201 5.39 -7.02 -10.38
CA ALA A 201 6.43 -7.92 -9.91
C ALA A 201 5.77 -9.13 -9.25
N VAL A 202 6.07 -10.32 -9.76
CA VAL A 202 5.55 -11.59 -9.22
C VAL A 202 6.59 -12.14 -8.25
N MET A 203 6.17 -12.37 -7.01
CA MET A 203 7.03 -12.92 -5.97
C MET A 203 6.66 -14.36 -5.63
N ASP A 204 7.68 -15.17 -5.54
CA ASP A 204 7.58 -16.55 -5.05
C ASP A 204 8.82 -16.88 -4.21
N ASP A 205 8.62 -17.52 -3.07
CA ASP A 205 9.68 -17.96 -2.12
C ASP A 205 10.80 -16.94 -1.88
N GLY A 206 10.42 -15.67 -1.70
CA GLY A 206 11.34 -14.57 -1.38
C GLY A 206 12.07 -13.97 -2.59
N GLU A 207 11.80 -14.41 -3.79
CA GLU A 207 12.42 -13.92 -5.03
C GLU A 207 11.39 -13.29 -5.97
N ILE A 208 11.86 -12.45 -6.91
CA ILE A 208 11.03 -11.97 -8.02
C ILE A 208 11.20 -12.93 -9.18
N VAL A 209 10.13 -13.63 -9.55
CA VAL A 209 10.10 -14.64 -10.62
C VAL A 209 9.57 -14.12 -11.96
N GLY A 210 9.01 -12.92 -11.96
CA GLY A 210 8.54 -12.26 -13.18
C GLY A 210 8.29 -10.77 -12.96
N ILE A 211 8.58 -9.96 -13.99
CA ILE A 211 8.25 -8.52 -14.01
C ILE A 211 7.72 -8.19 -15.41
N GLY A 212 6.56 -7.56 -15.48
CA GLY A 212 5.96 -7.13 -16.74
C GLY A 212 4.56 -6.57 -16.54
N THR A 213 3.88 -6.26 -17.61
CA THR A 213 2.44 -5.95 -17.63
C THR A 213 1.64 -7.23 -17.37
N HIS A 214 0.36 -7.06 -17.01
CA HIS A 214 -0.55 -8.20 -16.86
C HIS A 214 -0.51 -9.13 -18.08
N LYS A 215 -0.62 -8.58 -19.28
CA LYS A 215 -0.62 -9.34 -20.53
C LYS A 215 0.68 -10.11 -20.75
N GLU A 216 1.83 -9.46 -20.57
CA GLU A 216 3.13 -10.10 -20.71
C GLU A 216 3.31 -11.25 -19.72
N LEU A 217 2.91 -11.04 -18.46
CA LEU A 217 3.05 -12.07 -17.43
C LEU A 217 2.13 -13.26 -17.61
N VAL A 218 0.92 -13.07 -18.14
CA VAL A 218 0.05 -14.21 -18.52
C VAL A 218 0.72 -15.08 -19.57
N ASP A 219 1.48 -14.48 -20.49
CA ASP A 219 2.17 -15.23 -21.55
C ASP A 219 3.49 -15.85 -21.08
N THR A 220 4.23 -15.21 -20.18
CA THR A 220 5.64 -15.53 -19.88
C THR A 220 5.92 -16.07 -18.47
N CYS A 221 4.98 -15.92 -17.51
CA CYS A 221 5.19 -16.31 -16.12
C CYS A 221 4.16 -17.36 -15.67
N ASP A 222 4.59 -18.59 -15.52
CA ASP A 222 3.71 -19.71 -15.16
C ASP A 222 3.06 -19.49 -13.78
N ILE A 223 3.81 -18.99 -12.81
CA ILE A 223 3.31 -18.69 -11.45
C ILE A 223 2.22 -17.61 -11.51
N TYR A 224 2.41 -16.56 -12.30
CA TYR A 224 1.39 -15.53 -12.46
C TYR A 224 0.11 -16.09 -13.12
N ARG A 225 0.30 -16.93 -14.12
CA ARG A 225 -0.81 -17.60 -14.82
C ARG A 225 -1.60 -18.51 -13.87
N GLU A 226 -0.91 -19.28 -13.02
CA GLU A 226 -1.57 -20.12 -12.01
C GLU A 226 -2.38 -19.27 -10.99
N ILE A 227 -1.82 -18.12 -10.56
CA ILE A 227 -2.55 -17.17 -9.69
C ILE A 227 -3.81 -16.68 -10.40
N CYS A 228 -3.72 -16.29 -11.68
CA CYS A 228 -4.88 -15.83 -12.45
C CYS A 228 -5.96 -16.93 -12.54
N TYR A 229 -5.57 -18.15 -12.94
CA TYR A 229 -6.52 -19.25 -13.05
C TYR A 229 -7.19 -19.61 -11.73
N SER A 230 -6.45 -19.57 -10.62
CA SER A 230 -7.01 -19.89 -9.30
C SER A 230 -8.10 -18.89 -8.87
N GLN A 231 -8.03 -17.65 -9.36
CA GLN A 231 -8.99 -16.59 -9.02
C GLN A 231 -10.17 -16.54 -10.00
N GLU A 232 -9.99 -16.90 -11.26
CA GLU A 232 -11.08 -17.02 -12.23
C GLU A 232 -12.00 -18.21 -11.95
N GLN A 233 -11.51 -19.23 -11.26
CA GLN A 233 -12.30 -20.41 -10.83
C GLN A 233 -13.11 -20.18 -9.54
N LEU A 234 -12.89 -19.06 -8.85
CA LEU A 234 -13.59 -18.71 -7.62
C LEU A 234 -14.69 -17.64 -7.81
N ASP A 235 -14.82 -17.08 -9.01
CA ASP A 235 -15.90 -16.19 -9.45
C ASP A 235 -16.95 -16.99 -10.26
#